data_cd1626b364ea58005b5764004e4ca804
#
_entry.id   cd1626b364ea58005b5764004e4ca804
#
_cell.length_a   1.000
_cell.length_b   1.000
_cell.length_c   1.000
_cell.angle_alpha   90.00
_cell.angle_beta   90.00
_cell.angle_gamma   90.00
#
_symmetry.space_group_name_H-M   'P 1'
#
loop_
_entity.id
_entity.type
_entity.pdbx_description
1 polymer ?
#
loop_
_entity_poly.entity_id
_entity_poly.type
_entity_poly.pdbx_seq_one_letter_code
_entity_poly.pdbx_strand_id
1 'polypeptide(L)'
;MWSXXXLLDFPRPITEKFVNIGGLCVPKPKPLDAYWEKVVTERKATVLLSFGSVAQSFSMPEEMKKAILETFKRFPEVTFIWKYEKDEDEVAKGYPNVVTNKWVPQNDLLNHPNLKVFITHAGMNSIGEVSRRGVPVITIPLFGDQQRNAAQVKRLGTAVVMDKADLFISGNFEAKIREVLENPSYRTKAVRLSQMMAKWPKNQREQFVKYVQFAGEFGHLPEYSIPKVSFVQYYMLDIFVPFLVVIVFVLASVPYLIYKYLAKVVARKVKTA
;
A
#
# COMPACT_ATOMS: atom_id res chain seq x y z
N MET A 1 -15.31 1.31 3.35
CA MET A 1 -13.92 0.96 3.04
C MET A 1 -13.42 1.81 1.88
N TRP A 2 -12.43 2.66 2.11
CA TRP A 2 -11.88 3.58 1.09
C TRP A 2 -11.00 2.77 0.15
N SER A 3 -11.34 2.73 -1.15
CA SER A 3 -10.50 2.09 -2.15
C SER A 3 -9.85 3.18 -2.99
N UNK A 4 -8.67 3.02 -3.02
CA UNK A 4 -7.93 3.98 -3.72
C UNK A 4 -8.37 4.00 -5.14
N UNK A 5 -8.20 4.01 -5.69
CA UNK A 5 -8.53 3.89 -6.98
C UNK A 5 -8.54 2.44 -7.28
N UNK A 6 -9.11 2.22 -7.91
CA UNK A 6 -9.16 0.95 -8.36
C UNK A 6 -7.87 0.43 -8.76
N LEU A 7 -7.13 1.21 -9.36
CA LEU A 7 -5.81 0.85 -9.90
C LEU A 7 -4.81 0.52 -8.80
N LEU A 8 -4.95 1.08 -7.59
CA LEU A 8 -4.03 0.80 -6.47
C LEU A 8 -4.37 -0.50 -5.77
N ASP A 9 -5.64 -0.81 -5.59
CA ASP A 9 -6.06 -1.94 -4.76
C ASP A 9 -5.67 -3.30 -5.36
N PHE A 10 -5.63 -4.31 -4.49
CA PHE A 10 -5.42 -5.68 -4.93
C PHE A 10 -6.65 -6.16 -5.72
N PRO A 11 -6.44 -6.85 -6.84
CA PRO A 11 -7.56 -7.41 -7.60
C PRO A 11 -8.38 -8.37 -6.74
N ARG A 12 -9.71 -8.20 -6.79
CA ARG A 12 -10.63 -9.07 -6.05
C ARG A 12 -12.01 -9.00 -6.68
N PRO A 13 -12.80 -10.06 -6.61
CA PRO A 13 -14.21 -9.99 -7.00
C PRO A 13 -14.94 -8.99 -6.12
N ILE A 14 -15.73 -8.13 -6.72
CA ILE A 14 -16.60 -7.18 -5.99
C ILE A 14 -17.97 -7.17 -6.68
N THR A 15 -19.02 -6.89 -5.93
CA THR A 15 -20.36 -6.71 -6.49
C THR A 15 -20.54 -5.24 -6.87
N GLU A 16 -21.56 -4.97 -7.66
CA GLU A 16 -21.92 -3.60 -8.09
C GLU A 16 -22.36 -2.70 -6.92
N LYS A 17 -22.61 -3.29 -5.75
CA LYS A 17 -22.91 -2.52 -4.53
C LYS A 17 -21.70 -1.74 -4.00
N PHE A 18 -20.49 -2.09 -4.45
CA PHE A 18 -19.25 -1.42 -4.05
C PHE A 18 -18.84 -0.41 -5.12
N VAL A 19 -18.88 0.85 -4.77
CA VAL A 19 -18.48 1.94 -5.68
C VAL A 19 -17.13 2.48 -5.24
N ASN A 20 -16.14 2.35 -6.11
CA ASN A 20 -14.79 2.83 -5.82
C ASN A 20 -14.72 4.34 -6.11
N ILE A 21 -14.52 5.13 -5.05
CA ILE A 21 -14.40 6.59 -5.12
C ILE A 21 -13.01 7.10 -4.75
N GLY A 22 -12.01 6.24 -4.80
CA GLY A 22 -10.65 6.56 -4.39
C GLY A 22 -10.06 7.73 -5.17
N GLY A 23 -9.39 8.62 -4.45
CA GLY A 23 -8.77 9.81 -5.03
C GLY A 23 -9.70 11.01 -5.16
N LEU A 24 -10.94 10.90 -4.65
CA LEU A 24 -11.93 11.97 -4.68
C LEU A 24 -11.38 13.25 -4.02
N CYS A 25 -10.63 13.09 -2.94
CA CYS A 25 -10.16 14.19 -2.10
C CYS A 25 -8.75 14.70 -2.47
N VAL A 26 -8.11 14.16 -3.52
CA VAL A 26 -6.80 14.66 -3.92
C VAL A 26 -7.00 15.97 -4.71
N PRO A 27 -6.53 17.10 -4.18
CA PRO A 27 -6.77 18.38 -4.84
C PRO A 27 -5.90 18.54 -6.10
N LYS A 28 -6.30 19.46 -6.96
CA LYS A 28 -5.44 19.88 -8.08
C LYS A 28 -4.22 20.59 -7.49
N PRO A 29 -3.02 20.36 -8.02
CA PRO A 29 -1.84 21.05 -7.53
C PRO A 29 -1.89 22.53 -7.87
N LYS A 30 -1.33 23.33 -6.97
CA LYS A 30 -1.16 24.78 -7.18
C LYS A 30 0.31 25.06 -7.50
N PRO A 31 0.62 26.18 -8.17
CA PRO A 31 2.00 26.62 -8.29
C PRO A 31 2.64 26.81 -6.91
N LEU A 32 3.91 26.48 -6.79
CA LEU A 32 4.65 26.72 -5.57
C LEU A 32 4.88 28.23 -5.41
N ASP A 33 4.97 28.67 -4.17
CA ASP A 33 5.39 30.05 -3.89
C ASP A 33 6.90 30.20 -4.14
N ALA A 34 7.39 31.45 -4.11
CA ALA A 34 8.80 31.77 -4.42
C ALA A 34 9.78 31.03 -3.50
N TYR A 35 9.42 30.83 -2.23
CA TYR A 35 10.26 30.12 -1.27
C TYR A 35 10.41 28.65 -1.66
N TRP A 36 9.29 27.95 -1.86
CA TRP A 36 9.32 26.52 -2.18
C TRP A 36 9.88 26.27 -3.59
N GLU A 37 9.63 27.19 -4.53
CA GLU A 37 10.22 27.09 -5.88
C GLU A 37 11.74 27.15 -5.81
N LYS A 38 12.28 28.09 -5.01
CA LYS A 38 13.73 28.20 -4.78
C LYS A 38 14.29 26.92 -4.14
N VAL A 39 13.63 26.43 -3.07
CA VAL A 39 14.08 25.23 -2.34
C VAL A 39 14.12 24.01 -3.27
N VAL A 40 13.04 23.79 -4.05
CA VAL A 40 12.93 22.58 -4.87
C VAL A 40 13.89 22.59 -6.07
N THR A 41 14.33 23.78 -6.51
CA THR A 41 15.25 23.94 -7.66
C THR A 41 16.70 24.18 -7.26
N GLU A 42 17.02 24.26 -5.97
CA GLU A 42 18.36 24.58 -5.48
C GLU A 42 19.44 23.59 -5.96
N ARG A 43 19.07 22.33 -6.08
CA ARG A 43 20.00 21.25 -6.49
C ARG A 43 19.40 20.44 -7.65
N LYS A 44 20.18 19.48 -8.16
CA LYS A 44 19.79 18.67 -9.33
C LYS A 44 18.52 17.83 -9.12
N ALA A 45 18.23 17.47 -7.87
CA ALA A 45 17.09 16.63 -7.52
C ALA A 45 16.59 17.00 -6.13
N THR A 46 15.32 16.76 -5.89
CA THR A 46 14.71 16.96 -4.57
C THR A 46 14.03 15.69 -4.13
N VAL A 47 14.18 15.37 -2.85
CA VAL A 47 13.53 14.25 -2.16
C VAL A 47 12.70 14.82 -1.01
N LEU A 48 11.44 14.42 -0.92
CA LEU A 48 10.55 14.82 0.18
C LEU A 48 10.48 13.68 1.19
N LEU A 49 10.63 14.00 2.48
CA LEU A 49 10.39 13.06 3.59
C LEU A 49 9.23 13.59 4.43
N SER A 50 8.17 12.77 4.58
CA SER A 50 7.03 13.13 5.41
C SER A 50 6.33 11.88 5.96
N PHE A 51 6.16 11.83 7.28
CA PHE A 51 5.42 10.77 7.96
C PHE A 51 3.95 11.16 8.22
N GLY A 52 3.48 12.22 7.56
CA GLY A 52 2.09 12.66 7.63
C GLY A 52 1.82 13.63 8.77
N SER A 53 0.62 13.58 9.31
CA SER A 53 0.20 14.51 10.38
C SER A 53 0.06 13.84 11.75
N VAL A 54 0.00 12.51 11.77
CA VAL A 54 -0.17 11.75 13.03
C VAL A 54 1.18 11.32 13.59
N ALA A 55 2.03 10.72 12.75
CA ALA A 55 3.37 10.28 13.15
C ALA A 55 4.34 11.45 12.99
N GLN A 56 4.56 12.15 14.08
CA GLN A 56 5.38 13.36 14.09
C GLN A 56 6.88 13.04 14.12
N SER A 57 7.63 13.64 13.19
CA SER A 57 9.06 13.40 13.04
C SER A 57 9.87 13.77 14.29
N PHE A 58 9.46 14.83 14.99
CA PHE A 58 10.21 15.29 16.17
C PHE A 58 10.23 14.25 17.30
N SER A 59 9.25 13.35 17.36
CA SER A 59 9.19 12.33 18.41
C SER A 59 10.04 11.08 18.12
N MET A 60 10.75 11.06 17.00
CA MET A 60 11.70 9.98 16.70
C MET A 60 12.85 9.95 17.70
N PRO A 61 13.41 8.76 17.98
CA PRO A 61 14.68 8.69 18.72
C PRO A 61 15.78 9.52 18.06
N GLU A 62 16.61 10.16 18.86
CA GLU A 62 17.70 11.03 18.35
C GLU A 62 18.67 10.28 17.45
N GLU A 63 18.95 9.00 17.78
CA GLU A 63 19.82 8.14 16.96
C GLU A 63 19.25 7.96 15.55
N MET A 64 17.93 7.83 15.44
CA MET A 64 17.26 7.69 14.14
C MET A 64 17.33 9.00 13.34
N LYS A 65 17.07 10.15 13.99
CA LYS A 65 17.20 11.48 13.36
C LYS A 65 18.61 11.67 12.81
N LYS A 66 19.61 11.36 13.64
CA LYS A 66 21.03 11.47 13.26
C LYS A 66 21.34 10.55 12.07
N ALA A 67 20.89 9.30 12.10
CA ALA A 67 21.12 8.36 10.99
C ALA A 67 20.49 8.84 9.67
N ILE A 68 19.29 9.43 9.74
CA ILE A 68 18.63 10.05 8.58
C ILE A 68 19.49 11.20 8.02
N LEU A 69 19.93 12.12 8.88
CA LEU A 69 20.72 13.28 8.48
C LEU A 69 22.07 12.87 7.90
N GLU A 70 22.76 11.91 8.53
CA GLU A 70 24.04 11.40 8.02
C GLU A 70 23.86 10.69 6.66
N THR A 71 22.68 10.07 6.45
CA THR A 71 22.36 9.53 5.13
C THR A 71 22.19 10.65 4.11
N PHE A 72 21.41 11.69 4.43
CA PHE A 72 21.15 12.80 3.51
C PHE A 72 22.44 13.53 3.13
N LYS A 73 23.37 13.69 4.07
CA LYS A 73 24.69 14.31 3.86
C LYS A 73 25.48 13.66 2.72
N ARG A 74 25.23 12.35 2.48
CA ARG A 74 25.93 11.60 1.41
C ARG A 74 25.43 11.91 0.00
N PHE A 75 24.41 12.78 -0.12
CA PHE A 75 23.83 13.18 -1.41
C PHE A 75 23.90 14.71 -1.54
N PRO A 76 25.11 15.29 -1.67
CA PRO A 76 25.22 16.75 -1.69
C PRO A 76 24.53 17.43 -2.87
N GLU A 77 24.26 16.68 -3.94
CA GLU A 77 23.55 17.17 -5.14
C GLU A 77 22.03 17.06 -5.04
N VAL A 78 21.50 16.59 -3.90
CA VAL A 78 20.05 16.41 -3.67
C VAL A 78 19.59 17.32 -2.54
N THR A 79 18.48 18.02 -2.74
CA THR A 79 17.80 18.76 -1.67
C THR A 79 16.84 17.79 -0.98
N PHE A 80 16.95 17.66 0.34
CA PHE A 80 16.01 16.89 1.14
C PHE A 80 15.08 17.85 1.87
N ILE A 81 13.78 17.79 1.55
CA ILE A 81 12.75 18.52 2.28
C ILE A 81 12.18 17.54 3.31
N TRP A 82 12.35 17.86 4.58
CA TRP A 82 11.88 17.00 5.66
C TRP A 82 10.77 17.72 6.45
N LYS A 83 9.55 17.19 6.38
CA LYS A 83 8.45 17.69 7.24
C LYS A 83 8.78 17.35 8.68
N TYR A 84 9.14 18.37 9.46
CA TYR A 84 9.59 18.24 10.84
C TYR A 84 8.88 19.31 11.69
N GLU A 85 8.13 18.88 12.69
CA GLU A 85 7.08 19.69 13.32
C GLU A 85 7.58 20.68 14.36
N LYS A 86 8.89 20.66 14.73
CA LYS A 86 9.50 21.55 15.74
C LYS A 86 10.67 22.30 15.15
N ASP A 87 10.45 23.54 14.73
CA ASP A 87 11.49 24.39 14.15
C ASP A 87 12.60 24.69 15.17
N GLU A 88 12.24 24.82 16.46
CA GLU A 88 13.15 25.14 17.55
C GLU A 88 14.22 24.07 17.83
N ASP A 89 14.03 22.85 17.36
CA ASP A 89 15.04 21.80 17.50
C ASP A 89 16.25 22.04 16.58
N GLU A 90 16.12 22.88 15.56
CA GLU A 90 17.17 23.13 14.55
C GLU A 90 17.81 21.83 14.05
N VAL A 91 17.01 20.76 13.89
CA VAL A 91 17.48 19.39 13.64
C VAL A 91 18.41 19.29 12.41
N ALA A 92 18.18 20.12 11.39
CA ALA A 92 18.99 20.14 10.15
C ALA A 92 20.24 21.04 10.22
N LYS A 93 20.55 21.61 11.39
CA LYS A 93 21.71 22.49 11.55
C LYS A 93 23.00 21.73 11.21
N GLY A 94 23.78 22.29 10.29
CA GLY A 94 25.01 21.64 9.82
C GLY A 94 24.82 20.72 8.60
N TYR A 95 23.59 20.62 8.08
CA TYR A 95 23.26 19.81 6.89
C TYR A 95 22.70 20.72 5.79
N PRO A 96 23.57 21.35 4.97
CA PRO A 96 23.15 22.42 4.04
C PRO A 96 22.22 21.94 2.91
N ASN A 97 22.09 20.63 2.72
CA ASN A 97 21.18 20.06 1.71
C ASN A 97 19.87 19.58 2.32
N VAL A 98 19.60 19.87 3.60
CA VAL A 98 18.36 19.48 4.29
C VAL A 98 17.59 20.73 4.69
N VAL A 99 16.34 20.81 4.27
CA VAL A 99 15.41 21.89 4.62
C VAL A 99 14.28 21.29 5.44
N THR A 100 14.10 21.77 6.66
CA THR A 100 13.00 21.33 7.53
C THR A 100 11.92 22.38 7.58
N ASN A 101 10.68 21.93 7.75
CA ASN A 101 9.55 22.84 7.94
C ASN A 101 8.40 22.04 8.59
N LYS A 102 7.69 22.69 9.52
CA LYS A 102 6.57 22.05 10.22
C LYS A 102 5.38 21.76 9.31
N TRP A 103 5.27 22.49 8.19
CA TRP A 103 4.23 22.24 7.21
C TRP A 103 4.79 22.44 5.79
N VAL A 104 4.56 21.43 4.94
CA VAL A 104 5.03 21.48 3.54
C VAL A 104 3.82 21.35 2.60
N PRO A 105 3.78 22.07 1.48
CA PRO A 105 2.70 21.94 0.50
C PRO A 105 2.91 20.64 -0.31
N GLN A 106 2.70 19.50 0.36
CA GLN A 106 3.06 18.16 -0.15
C GLN A 106 2.53 17.89 -1.55
N ASN A 107 1.21 18.13 -1.78
CA ASN A 107 0.60 17.86 -3.07
C ASN A 107 1.21 18.69 -4.20
N ASP A 108 1.60 19.92 -3.90
CA ASP A 108 2.17 20.85 -4.87
C ASP A 108 3.63 20.51 -5.16
N LEU A 109 4.41 20.21 -4.10
CA LEU A 109 5.79 19.72 -4.23
C LEU A 109 5.85 18.44 -5.06
N LEU A 110 4.93 17.49 -4.81
CA LEU A 110 4.87 16.22 -5.56
C LEU A 110 4.62 16.44 -7.05
N ASN A 111 4.04 17.57 -7.43
CA ASN A 111 3.79 17.91 -8.83
C ASN A 111 5.00 18.54 -9.52
N HIS A 112 6.03 18.96 -8.78
CA HIS A 112 7.18 19.65 -9.35
C HIS A 112 8.13 18.66 -10.05
N PRO A 113 8.61 18.96 -11.27
CA PRO A 113 9.44 18.03 -12.04
C PRO A 113 10.78 17.69 -11.37
N ASN A 114 11.30 18.57 -10.51
CA ASN A 114 12.55 18.31 -9.80
C ASN A 114 12.37 17.42 -8.57
N LEU A 115 11.13 17.14 -8.14
CA LEU A 115 10.89 16.21 -7.05
C LEU A 115 10.93 14.77 -7.59
N LYS A 116 11.99 14.06 -7.20
CA LYS A 116 12.30 12.73 -7.78
C LYS A 116 11.77 11.56 -6.95
N VAL A 117 11.78 11.70 -5.61
CA VAL A 117 11.38 10.60 -4.71
C VAL A 117 10.58 11.18 -3.53
N PHE A 118 9.57 10.44 -3.10
CA PHE A 118 8.83 10.74 -1.88
C PHE A 118 9.05 9.60 -0.87
N ILE A 119 9.55 9.94 0.32
CA ILE A 119 9.74 9.00 1.43
C ILE A 119 8.59 9.22 2.40
N THR A 120 7.80 8.19 2.68
CA THR A 120 6.56 8.35 3.43
C THR A 120 6.19 7.11 4.25
N HIS A 121 5.37 7.31 5.27
CA HIS A 121 4.81 6.23 6.08
C HIS A 121 3.75 5.38 5.34
N ALA A 122 3.44 5.71 4.10
CA ALA A 122 2.42 5.02 3.27
C ALA A 122 0.98 5.23 3.75
N GLY A 123 0.66 6.37 4.37
CA GLY A 123 -0.73 6.74 4.64
C GLY A 123 -1.51 6.87 3.32
N MET A 124 -2.78 6.43 3.30
CA MET A 124 -3.54 6.31 2.03
C MET A 124 -3.67 7.65 1.29
N ASN A 125 -3.79 8.78 2.00
CA ASN A 125 -3.86 10.09 1.35
C ASN A 125 -2.56 10.40 0.60
N SER A 126 -1.41 10.20 1.26
CA SER A 126 -0.09 10.40 0.64
C SER A 126 0.12 9.48 -0.56
N ILE A 127 -0.29 8.21 -0.44
CA ILE A 127 -0.22 7.25 -1.55
C ILE A 127 -1.12 7.71 -2.72
N GLY A 128 -2.31 8.22 -2.40
CA GLY A 128 -3.23 8.76 -3.41
C GLY A 128 -2.64 9.97 -4.15
N GLU A 129 -2.05 10.90 -3.40
CA GLU A 129 -1.39 12.08 -3.98
C GLU A 129 -0.22 11.68 -4.87
N VAL A 130 0.74 10.94 -4.31
CA VAL A 130 1.99 10.60 -5.01
C VAL A 130 1.73 9.78 -6.27
N SER A 131 0.75 8.86 -6.24
CA SER A 131 0.40 8.03 -7.38
C SER A 131 -0.18 8.88 -8.53
N ARG A 132 -0.96 9.90 -8.20
CA ARG A 132 -1.51 10.83 -9.20
C ARG A 132 -0.43 11.75 -9.80
N ARG A 133 0.65 12.01 -9.05
CA ARG A 133 1.75 12.88 -9.52
C ARG A 133 2.85 12.09 -10.24
N GLY A 134 2.81 10.76 -10.18
CA GLY A 134 3.77 9.91 -10.87
C GLY A 134 5.16 9.96 -10.28
N VAL A 135 5.26 10.12 -8.95
CA VAL A 135 6.55 10.17 -8.24
C VAL A 135 6.82 8.81 -7.61
N PRO A 136 8.03 8.26 -7.76
CA PRO A 136 8.44 7.04 -7.04
C PRO A 136 8.46 7.22 -5.53
N VAL A 137 8.24 6.11 -4.80
CA VAL A 137 8.06 6.18 -3.35
C VAL A 137 9.02 5.23 -2.63
N ILE A 138 9.55 5.69 -1.49
CA ILE A 138 10.12 4.80 -0.47
C ILE A 138 9.11 4.80 0.67
N THR A 139 8.53 3.64 0.98
CA THR A 139 7.52 3.52 2.02
C THR A 139 8.13 2.90 3.28
N ILE A 140 7.85 3.53 4.42
CA ILE A 140 8.30 3.10 5.75
C ILE A 140 7.05 2.99 6.62
N PRO A 141 6.29 1.89 6.49
CA PRO A 141 5.05 1.74 7.25
C PRO A 141 5.29 1.70 8.75
N LEU A 142 4.47 2.41 9.51
CA LEU A 142 4.61 2.52 10.97
C LEU A 142 3.49 1.74 11.70
N PHE A 143 2.24 1.85 11.22
CA PHE A 143 1.09 1.19 11.87
C PHE A 143 -0.12 1.12 10.94
N GLY A 144 -1.14 0.37 11.35
CA GLY A 144 -2.47 0.37 10.74
C GLY A 144 -2.48 -0.16 9.31
N ASP A 145 -3.14 0.59 8.42
CA ASP A 145 -3.31 0.24 7.01
C ASP A 145 -2.05 0.46 6.16
N GLN A 146 -1.01 1.05 6.74
CA GLN A 146 0.18 1.48 6.00
C GLN A 146 0.95 0.29 5.37
N GLN A 147 0.99 -0.87 6.08
CA GLN A 147 1.61 -2.09 5.55
C GLN A 147 0.92 -2.53 4.24
N ARG A 148 -0.42 -2.53 4.26
CA ARG A 148 -1.22 -2.87 3.09
C ARG A 148 -1.00 -1.88 1.94
N ASN A 149 -0.99 -0.58 2.27
CA ASN A 149 -0.80 0.49 1.27
C ASN A 149 0.59 0.40 0.63
N ALA A 150 1.63 0.14 1.44
CA ALA A 150 3.01 -0.06 0.96
C ALA A 150 3.08 -1.27 0.01
N ALA A 151 2.41 -2.38 0.38
CA ALA A 151 2.37 -3.57 -0.47
C ALA A 151 1.69 -3.30 -1.82
N GLN A 152 0.65 -2.45 -1.84
CA GLN A 152 -0.03 -2.05 -3.08
C GLN A 152 0.94 -1.36 -4.06
N VAL A 153 1.65 -0.33 -3.60
CA VAL A 153 2.57 0.43 -4.48
C VAL A 153 3.83 -0.36 -4.82
N LYS A 154 4.28 -1.25 -3.92
CA LYS A 154 5.37 -2.19 -4.22
C LYS A 154 4.97 -3.13 -5.36
N ARG A 155 3.77 -3.72 -5.29
CA ARG A 155 3.23 -4.61 -6.33
C ARG A 155 3.19 -3.92 -7.70
N LEU A 156 2.88 -2.63 -7.72
CA LEU A 156 2.83 -1.85 -8.96
C LEU A 156 4.25 -1.47 -9.46
N GLY A 157 5.28 -1.74 -8.67
CA GLY A 157 6.66 -1.43 -9.01
C GLY A 157 6.98 0.07 -8.96
N THR A 158 6.18 0.85 -8.25
CA THR A 158 6.38 2.29 -8.09
C THR A 158 7.07 2.64 -6.77
N ALA A 159 7.32 1.61 -5.92
CA ALA A 159 7.83 1.85 -4.58
C ALA A 159 8.78 0.75 -4.11
N VAL A 160 9.67 1.16 -3.22
CA VAL A 160 10.46 0.27 -2.37
C VAL A 160 9.86 0.33 -0.96
N VAL A 161 9.79 -0.81 -0.28
CA VAL A 161 9.33 -0.88 1.11
C VAL A 161 10.55 -1.10 2.00
N MET A 162 10.61 -0.38 3.10
CA MET A 162 11.70 -0.41 4.06
C MET A 162 11.11 -0.55 5.46
N ASP A 163 11.76 -1.32 6.33
CA ASP A 163 11.35 -1.40 7.73
C ASP A 163 11.81 -0.15 8.47
N LYS A 164 11.03 0.28 9.46
CA LYS A 164 11.39 1.45 10.29
C LYS A 164 12.70 1.23 11.06
N ALA A 165 13.02 -0.02 11.39
CA ALA A 165 14.28 -0.35 12.08
C ALA A 165 15.51 -0.06 11.19
N ASP A 166 15.36 -0.12 9.88
CA ASP A 166 16.44 0.19 8.95
C ASP A 166 16.84 1.67 8.97
N LEU A 167 15.98 2.55 9.52
CA LEU A 167 16.32 3.98 9.66
C LEU A 167 17.45 4.22 10.67
N PHE A 168 17.70 3.28 11.58
CA PHE A 168 18.85 3.37 12.50
C PHE A 168 20.17 3.07 11.80
N ILE A 169 20.14 2.49 10.60
CA ILE A 169 21.32 2.04 9.87
C ILE A 169 21.43 2.88 8.59
N SER A 170 22.26 3.92 8.63
CA SER A 170 22.40 4.87 7.51
C SER A 170 22.70 4.19 6.17
N GLY A 171 23.48 3.11 6.17
CA GLY A 171 23.80 2.37 4.94
C GLY A 171 22.57 1.73 4.29
N ASN A 172 21.65 1.18 5.09
CA ASN A 172 20.41 0.57 4.56
C ASN A 172 19.54 1.66 3.91
N PHE A 173 19.37 2.77 4.60
CA PHE A 173 18.55 3.88 4.09
C PHE A 173 19.18 4.50 2.83
N GLU A 174 20.50 4.70 2.83
CA GLU A 174 21.24 5.20 1.65
C GLU A 174 20.99 4.30 0.44
N ALA A 175 21.13 2.99 0.62
CA ALA A 175 20.94 2.03 -0.47
C ALA A 175 19.55 2.13 -1.09
N LYS A 176 18.50 2.35 -0.27
CA LYS A 176 17.13 2.51 -0.78
C LYS A 176 16.92 3.83 -1.51
N ILE A 177 17.55 4.91 -1.05
CA ILE A 177 17.49 6.19 -1.76
C ILE A 177 18.18 6.06 -3.13
N ARG A 178 19.39 5.48 -3.17
CA ARG A 178 20.11 5.24 -4.43
C ARG A 178 19.30 4.36 -5.38
N GLU A 179 18.76 3.26 -4.87
CA GLU A 179 17.95 2.32 -5.67
C GLU A 179 16.83 3.06 -6.42
N VAL A 180 16.09 3.95 -5.74
CA VAL A 180 14.96 4.62 -6.36
C VAL A 180 15.39 5.80 -7.24
N LEU A 181 16.45 6.54 -6.86
CA LEU A 181 16.95 7.67 -7.64
C LEU A 181 17.64 7.23 -8.95
N GLU A 182 18.41 6.14 -8.89
CA GLU A 182 19.26 5.70 -10.00
C GLU A 182 18.58 4.72 -10.95
N ASN A 183 17.50 4.03 -10.51
CA ASN A 183 16.78 3.07 -11.34
C ASN A 183 15.56 3.73 -11.98
N PRO A 184 15.61 4.06 -13.28
CA PRO A 184 14.53 4.79 -13.94
C PRO A 184 13.21 4.00 -14.03
N SER A 185 13.25 2.68 -13.80
CA SER A 185 12.04 1.86 -13.90
C SER A 185 10.95 2.30 -12.91
N TYR A 186 11.35 2.75 -11.71
CA TYR A 186 10.40 3.25 -10.71
C TYR A 186 9.65 4.48 -11.23
N ARG A 187 10.38 5.43 -11.81
CA ARG A 187 9.78 6.67 -12.37
C ARG A 187 8.88 6.35 -13.56
N THR A 188 9.35 5.49 -14.47
CA THR A 188 8.57 5.06 -15.64
C THR A 188 7.23 4.45 -15.22
N LYS A 189 7.27 3.54 -14.24
CA LYS A 189 6.04 2.89 -13.74
C LYS A 189 5.14 3.87 -12.99
N ALA A 190 5.72 4.78 -12.21
CA ALA A 190 4.94 5.79 -11.47
C ALA A 190 4.23 6.76 -12.44
N VAL A 191 4.93 7.23 -13.47
CA VAL A 191 4.35 8.09 -14.52
C VAL A 191 3.25 7.33 -15.26
N ARG A 192 3.48 6.08 -15.63
CA ARG A 192 2.46 5.26 -16.29
C ARG A 192 1.21 5.14 -15.43
N LEU A 193 1.37 4.86 -14.13
CA LEU A 193 0.26 4.76 -13.18
C LEU A 193 -0.52 6.08 -13.12
N SER A 194 0.18 7.20 -13.02
CA SER A 194 -0.42 8.55 -12.99
C SER A 194 -1.26 8.79 -14.25
N GLN A 195 -0.72 8.45 -15.43
CA GLN A 195 -1.41 8.59 -16.71
C GLN A 195 -2.68 7.72 -16.77
N MET A 196 -2.60 6.48 -16.27
CA MET A 196 -3.76 5.58 -16.19
C MET A 196 -4.84 6.17 -15.28
N MET A 197 -4.45 6.75 -14.15
CA MET A 197 -5.38 7.39 -13.23
C MET A 197 -6.04 8.63 -13.84
N ALA A 198 -5.25 9.42 -14.57
CA ALA A 198 -5.76 10.64 -15.24
C ALA A 198 -6.77 10.31 -16.36
N LYS A 199 -6.54 9.20 -17.06
CA LYS A 199 -7.38 8.76 -18.19
C LYS A 199 -8.45 7.75 -17.78
N TRP A 200 -8.64 7.52 -16.47
CA TRP A 200 -9.64 6.55 -15.99
C TRP A 200 -11.03 6.96 -16.50
N PRO A 201 -11.78 6.04 -17.14
CA PRO A 201 -13.01 6.41 -17.85
C PRO A 201 -14.19 6.82 -16.98
N LYS A 202 -14.06 6.72 -15.66
CA LYS A 202 -15.13 7.09 -14.72
C LYS A 202 -14.73 8.31 -13.90
N ASN A 203 -15.59 9.33 -13.88
CA ASN A 203 -15.44 10.48 -13.00
C ASN A 203 -15.94 10.11 -11.61
N GLN A 204 -15.01 9.86 -10.67
CA GLN A 204 -15.33 9.42 -9.32
C GLN A 204 -16.21 10.44 -8.57
N ARG A 205 -15.99 11.74 -8.78
CA ARG A 205 -16.76 12.79 -8.09
C ARG A 205 -18.22 12.76 -8.55
N GLU A 206 -18.43 12.73 -9.84
CA GLU A 206 -19.77 12.65 -10.43
C GLU A 206 -20.48 11.36 -10.02
N GLN A 207 -19.76 10.25 -10.07
CA GLN A 207 -20.28 8.95 -9.65
C GLN A 207 -20.70 8.98 -8.17
N PHE A 208 -19.85 9.51 -7.31
CA PHE A 208 -20.17 9.64 -5.88
C PHE A 208 -21.45 10.42 -5.66
N VAL A 209 -21.59 11.60 -6.30
CA VAL A 209 -22.78 12.44 -6.16
C VAL A 209 -24.04 11.68 -6.60
N LYS A 210 -23.99 11.04 -7.78
CA LYS A 210 -25.13 10.27 -8.31
C LYS A 210 -25.55 9.13 -7.38
N TYR A 211 -24.58 8.39 -6.81
CA TYR A 211 -24.89 7.29 -5.88
C TYR A 211 -25.45 7.79 -4.53
N VAL A 212 -24.95 8.94 -4.05
CA VAL A 212 -25.50 9.54 -2.82
C VAL A 212 -26.94 10.02 -3.05
N GLN A 213 -27.19 10.68 -4.19
CA GLN A 213 -28.54 11.12 -4.56
C GLN A 213 -29.50 9.92 -4.69
N PHE A 214 -29.07 8.88 -5.39
CA PHE A 214 -29.83 7.64 -5.55
C PHE A 214 -30.17 7.01 -4.19
N ALA A 215 -29.18 6.91 -3.32
CA ALA A 215 -29.38 6.35 -1.98
C ALA A 215 -30.30 7.22 -1.11
N GLY A 216 -30.23 8.54 -1.28
CA GLY A 216 -31.11 9.48 -0.57
C GLY A 216 -32.57 9.40 -1.06
N GLU A 217 -32.75 9.15 -2.34
CA GLU A 217 -34.09 9.07 -2.95
C GLU A 217 -34.77 7.72 -2.65
N PHE A 218 -34.05 6.60 -2.81
CA PHE A 218 -34.64 5.28 -2.75
C PHE A 218 -34.37 4.54 -1.42
N GLY A 219 -33.41 4.99 -0.63
CA GLY A 219 -33.14 4.41 0.68
C GLY A 219 -32.70 2.94 0.63
N HIS A 220 -33.33 2.13 1.47
CA HIS A 220 -33.07 0.69 1.54
C HIS A 220 -33.69 -0.02 0.33
N LEU A 221 -32.90 -0.86 -0.32
CA LEU A 221 -33.31 -1.61 -1.53
C LEU A 221 -33.38 -3.11 -1.20
N PRO A 222 -34.54 -3.58 -0.70
CA PRO A 222 -34.68 -5.01 -0.34
C PRO A 222 -34.48 -5.96 -1.53
N GLU A 223 -34.81 -5.51 -2.75
CA GLU A 223 -34.63 -6.27 -3.98
C GLU A 223 -33.18 -6.65 -4.24
N TYR A 224 -32.26 -5.85 -3.73
CA TYR A 224 -30.81 -6.08 -3.87
C TYR A 224 -30.17 -6.63 -2.59
N SER A 225 -31.00 -7.03 -1.61
CA SER A 225 -30.47 -7.66 -0.40
C SER A 225 -29.95 -9.05 -0.69
N ILE A 226 -28.82 -9.38 -0.11
CA ILE A 226 -28.27 -10.73 -0.22
C ILE A 226 -29.20 -11.68 0.55
N PRO A 227 -29.65 -12.79 -0.05
CA PRO A 227 -30.46 -13.77 0.68
C PRO A 227 -29.78 -14.21 1.96
N LYS A 228 -30.55 -14.37 3.00
CA LYS A 228 -30.04 -14.91 4.27
C LYS A 228 -29.63 -16.36 4.05
N VAL A 229 -28.38 -16.66 4.25
CA VAL A 229 -27.87 -18.03 4.18
C VAL A 229 -27.71 -18.55 5.60
N SER A 230 -28.03 -19.83 5.81
CA SER A 230 -27.85 -20.49 7.09
C SER A 230 -26.34 -20.65 7.38
N PHE A 231 -26.02 -20.90 8.66
CA PHE A 231 -24.62 -21.21 9.06
C PHE A 231 -24.05 -22.36 8.24
N VAL A 232 -24.89 -23.40 8.03
CA VAL A 232 -24.51 -24.59 7.26
C VAL A 232 -24.13 -24.24 5.82
N GLN A 233 -24.96 -23.44 5.15
CA GLN A 233 -24.71 -22.99 3.77
C GLN A 233 -23.54 -22.01 3.68
N TYR A 234 -23.41 -21.11 4.66
CA TYR A 234 -22.33 -20.12 4.67
C TYR A 234 -20.94 -20.79 4.71
N TYR A 235 -20.81 -21.85 5.51
CA TYR A 235 -19.56 -22.60 5.63
C TYR A 235 -19.50 -23.81 4.70
N MET A 236 -20.50 -23.97 3.84
CA MET A 236 -20.61 -25.12 2.89
C MET A 236 -20.51 -26.48 3.58
N LEU A 237 -21.04 -26.57 4.82
CA LEU A 237 -21.01 -27.83 5.59
C LEU A 237 -21.85 -28.89 4.95
N ASP A 238 -22.92 -28.50 4.25
CA ASP A 238 -23.78 -29.38 3.46
C ASP A 238 -23.01 -30.08 2.33
N ILE A 239 -21.89 -29.56 1.93
CA ILE A 239 -21.02 -30.15 0.91
C ILE A 239 -19.85 -30.89 1.57
N PHE A 240 -19.11 -30.19 2.45
CA PHE A 240 -17.87 -30.74 3.01
C PHE A 240 -18.08 -31.90 3.96
N VAL A 241 -19.17 -31.87 4.77
CA VAL A 241 -19.42 -32.95 5.75
C VAL A 241 -19.76 -34.29 5.05
N PRO A 242 -20.71 -34.34 4.10
CA PRO A 242 -20.95 -35.60 3.37
C PRO A 242 -19.71 -36.10 2.63
N PHE A 243 -18.93 -35.19 2.02
CA PHE A 243 -17.73 -35.57 1.31
C PHE A 243 -16.71 -36.21 2.26
N LEU A 244 -16.51 -35.61 3.44
CA LEU A 244 -15.60 -36.13 4.46
C LEU A 244 -16.07 -37.51 4.96
N VAL A 245 -17.39 -37.68 5.18
CA VAL A 245 -17.96 -38.98 5.60
C VAL A 245 -17.68 -40.08 4.56
N VAL A 246 -17.82 -39.74 3.28
CA VAL A 246 -17.51 -40.69 2.19
C VAL A 246 -16.03 -41.07 2.22
N ILE A 247 -15.14 -40.10 2.37
CA ILE A 247 -13.69 -40.34 2.45
C ILE A 247 -13.37 -41.28 3.62
N VAL A 248 -13.90 -40.99 4.81
CA VAL A 248 -13.65 -41.81 6.01
C VAL A 248 -14.18 -43.22 5.80
N PHE A 249 -15.35 -43.35 5.22
CA PHE A 249 -15.95 -44.65 4.91
C PHE A 249 -15.06 -45.48 3.97
N VAL A 250 -14.54 -44.86 2.91
CA VAL A 250 -13.66 -45.55 1.94
C VAL A 250 -12.35 -45.93 2.62
N LEU A 251 -11.74 -45.03 3.39
CA LEU A 251 -10.49 -45.30 4.08
C LEU A 251 -10.62 -46.39 5.12
N ALA A 252 -11.78 -46.58 5.72
CA ALA A 252 -12.04 -47.65 6.68
C ALA A 252 -12.41 -48.96 6.01
N SER A 253 -13.28 -48.92 5.01
CA SER A 253 -13.85 -50.14 4.39
C SER A 253 -12.85 -50.86 3.47
N VAL A 254 -12.03 -50.13 2.70
CA VAL A 254 -11.09 -50.74 1.76
C VAL A 254 -10.05 -51.61 2.48
N PRO A 255 -9.33 -51.11 3.50
CA PRO A 255 -8.41 -51.98 4.27
C PRO A 255 -9.11 -53.16 4.94
N TYR A 256 -10.34 -52.96 5.47
CA TYR A 256 -11.10 -54.02 6.07
C TYR A 256 -11.41 -55.13 5.05
N LEU A 257 -11.83 -54.77 3.86
CA LEU A 257 -12.14 -55.75 2.79
C LEU A 257 -10.87 -56.49 2.33
N ILE A 258 -9.76 -55.80 2.21
CA ILE A 258 -8.45 -56.40 1.88
C ILE A 258 -8.07 -57.41 2.98
N TYR A 259 -8.14 -57.00 4.24
CA TYR A 259 -7.83 -57.89 5.37
C TYR A 259 -8.72 -59.14 5.35
N LYS A 260 -10.03 -59.00 5.15
CA LYS A 260 -11.00 -60.11 5.11
C LYS A 260 -10.71 -61.06 3.93
N TYR A 261 -10.33 -60.49 2.78
CA TYR A 261 -9.95 -61.29 1.61
C TYR A 261 -8.69 -62.10 1.89
N LEU A 262 -7.65 -61.49 2.40
CA LEU A 262 -6.36 -62.15 2.72
C LEU A 262 -6.55 -63.24 3.78
N ALA A 263 -7.34 -62.99 4.80
CA ALA A 263 -7.67 -63.99 5.84
C ALA A 263 -8.37 -65.21 5.24
N LYS A 264 -9.30 -65.03 4.29
CA LYS A 264 -9.93 -66.13 3.58
C LYS A 264 -8.96 -66.95 2.73
N VAL A 265 -8.04 -66.29 2.05
CA VAL A 265 -7.00 -66.95 1.20
C VAL A 265 -6.10 -67.84 2.09
N VAL A 266 -5.64 -67.28 3.22
CA VAL A 266 -4.79 -68.02 4.18
C VAL A 266 -5.53 -69.24 4.75
N ALA A 267 -6.82 -69.04 5.18
CA ALA A 267 -7.60 -70.13 5.74
C ALA A 267 -7.87 -71.25 4.71
N ARG A 268 -8.02 -70.95 3.42
CA ARG A 268 -8.13 -71.96 2.35
C ARG A 268 -6.84 -72.74 2.19
N LYS A 269 -5.66 -72.08 2.19
CA LYS A 269 -4.38 -72.76 2.01
C LYS A 269 -4.09 -73.71 3.18
N VAL A 270 -4.48 -73.33 4.40
CA VAL A 270 -4.30 -74.23 5.59
C VAL A 270 -5.16 -75.45 5.51
N LYS A 271 -6.38 -75.40 4.87
CA LYS A 271 -7.27 -76.57 4.74
C LYS A 271 -6.83 -77.52 3.62
N THR A 272 -5.97 -77.09 2.71
CA THR A 272 -5.51 -77.93 1.57
C THR A 272 -4.08 -78.42 1.76
N ALA A 273 -3.42 -78.08 2.86
CA ALA A 273 -2.13 -78.63 3.35
C ALA A 273 -2.38 -79.71 4.44
#